data_ef1499b4a0762a7724f1d06d14fd909e
#
_entry.id   ef1499b4a0762a7724f1d06d14fd909e
#
_cell.length_a   1.000
_cell.length_b   1.000
_cell.length_c   1.000
_cell.angle_alpha   90.00
_cell.angle_beta   90.00
_cell.angle_gamma   90.00
#
_symmetry.space_group_name_H-M   'P 1'
#
loop_
_entity.id
_entity.type
_entity.pdbx_description
1 polymer ?
#
loop_
_entity_poly.entity_id
_entity_poly.type
_entity_poly.pdbx_seq_one_letter_code
_entity_poly.pdbx_strand_id
1 'polypeptide(L)'
;MHMLSASLEKMSGSKLTKILEKLTGNVWKSVALGVGITALVQSSSATTVITVGLVNSGILKLGQAIGIIMGSNIGTTVTSHLLRLTEISGTSGIMQFLKPDFFAPLAAIIGAALAMFSKKSKYRSIGEILTGFGMLFIGMDLMESALTPLRESPLMAELFVKFGANPILGILVGAAVTAIIQSSSASVGILQALSVTGAISWASAIPIILGQNIGTTVTAMLSVIGASKNARRTALAHLYFNVIGTVLFTAVVFGLQAAGVGDFWDTAIDKSGIANFHTLFNFTMVIVLLPFIKLLEKLCMKTIPADGTEIDSDTSELAPGLLSNPSAAIMASEFILKKLINVTSDCVKCALERLNGGDSKLGERINEQNTAIAKIEDNLRLYLLKVAESNLSPEQEKTVTEMLGRADDCVH
;
A
#
# COMPACT_ATOMS: atom_id res chain seq x y z
N MET A 1 6.05 -11.38 1.98
CA MET A 1 6.28 -10.06 1.34
C MET A 1 7.58 -10.02 0.55
N HIS A 2 8.75 -10.26 1.15
CA HIS A 2 10.05 -10.14 0.45
C HIS A 2 10.13 -11.01 -0.82
N MET A 3 9.70 -12.27 -0.76
CA MET A 3 9.67 -13.18 -1.91
C MET A 3 8.74 -12.67 -3.03
N LEU A 4 7.54 -12.19 -2.68
CA LEU A 4 6.60 -11.61 -3.65
C LEU A 4 7.17 -10.34 -4.29
N SER A 5 7.70 -9.40 -3.50
CA SER A 5 8.30 -8.17 -4.01
C SER A 5 9.49 -8.44 -4.93
N ALA A 6 10.42 -9.33 -4.52
CA ALA A 6 11.59 -9.68 -5.33
C ALA A 6 11.20 -10.37 -6.65
N SER A 7 10.15 -11.19 -6.64
CA SER A 7 9.69 -11.87 -7.86
C SER A 7 8.89 -10.92 -8.78
N LEU A 8 8.13 -9.98 -8.21
CA LEU A 8 7.50 -8.90 -8.97
C LEU A 8 8.53 -7.98 -9.60
N GLU A 9 9.60 -7.64 -8.86
CA GLU A 9 10.72 -6.86 -9.36
C GLU A 9 11.42 -7.56 -10.54
N LYS A 10 11.70 -8.86 -10.44
CA LYS A 10 12.25 -9.67 -11.56
C LYS A 10 11.33 -9.69 -12.78
N MET A 11 10.02 -9.68 -12.60
CA MET A 11 9.02 -9.72 -13.68
C MET A 11 8.55 -8.34 -14.14
N SER A 12 8.90 -7.26 -13.47
CA SER A 12 8.46 -5.89 -13.81
C SER A 12 9.11 -5.36 -15.10
N GLY A 13 9.23 -6.25 -16.09
CA GLY A 13 9.46 -5.84 -17.46
C GLY A 13 8.37 -4.85 -17.91
N SER A 14 8.70 -3.99 -18.85
CA SER A 14 7.93 -2.84 -19.35
C SER A 14 6.41 -3.04 -19.53
N LYS A 15 5.93 -4.28 -19.64
CA LYS A 15 4.50 -4.58 -19.83
C LYS A 15 3.67 -4.43 -18.56
N LEU A 16 4.12 -4.99 -17.42
CA LEU A 16 3.36 -4.90 -16.16
C LEU A 16 3.32 -3.46 -15.66
N THR A 17 4.46 -2.78 -15.68
CA THR A 17 4.54 -1.35 -15.33
C THR A 17 3.63 -0.51 -16.21
N LYS A 18 3.65 -0.70 -17.55
CA LYS A 18 2.75 0.01 -18.47
C LYS A 18 1.27 -0.29 -18.24
N ILE A 19 0.90 -1.54 -17.91
CA ILE A 19 -0.48 -1.90 -17.59
C ILE A 19 -0.90 -1.18 -16.31
N LEU A 20 -0.09 -1.23 -15.26
CA LEU A 20 -0.38 -0.55 -14.00
C LEU A 20 -0.40 0.97 -14.17
N GLU A 21 0.53 1.56 -14.90
CA GLU A 21 0.50 2.99 -15.25
C GLU A 21 -0.78 3.36 -15.99
N LYS A 22 -1.25 2.55 -16.94
CA LYS A 22 -2.52 2.77 -17.65
C LYS A 22 -3.73 2.67 -16.71
N LEU A 23 -3.71 1.69 -15.80
CA LEU A 23 -4.79 1.46 -14.81
C LEU A 23 -4.76 2.48 -13.67
N THR A 24 -3.61 3.10 -13.40
CA THR A 24 -3.41 4.08 -12.34
C THR A 24 -3.00 5.46 -12.86
N GLY A 25 -3.19 5.70 -14.17
CA GLY A 25 -2.76 6.92 -14.88
C GLY A 25 -3.41 8.21 -14.39
N ASN A 26 -4.49 8.12 -13.62
CA ASN A 26 -5.02 9.21 -12.84
C ASN A 26 -5.57 8.68 -11.50
N VAL A 27 -5.78 9.58 -10.56
CA VAL A 27 -6.19 9.25 -9.20
C VAL A 27 -7.53 8.51 -9.16
N TRP A 28 -8.49 8.89 -9.99
CA TRP A 28 -9.81 8.23 -10.06
C TRP A 28 -9.71 6.77 -10.51
N LYS A 29 -8.82 6.50 -11.46
CA LYS A 29 -8.54 5.13 -11.92
C LYS A 29 -7.89 4.31 -10.80
N SER A 30 -6.96 4.90 -10.04
CA SER A 30 -6.35 4.24 -8.88
C SER A 30 -7.39 3.90 -7.82
N VAL A 31 -8.30 4.83 -7.52
CA VAL A 31 -9.42 4.59 -6.60
C VAL A 31 -10.32 3.48 -7.13
N ALA A 32 -10.76 3.56 -8.39
CA ALA A 32 -11.62 2.53 -8.99
C ALA A 32 -10.95 1.14 -8.97
N LEU A 33 -9.65 1.07 -9.23
CA LEU A 33 -8.87 -0.17 -9.13
C LEU A 33 -8.87 -0.71 -7.70
N GLY A 34 -8.65 0.15 -6.70
CA GLY A 34 -8.68 -0.22 -5.28
C GLY A 34 -10.06 -0.73 -4.85
N VAL A 35 -11.14 -0.05 -5.26
CA VAL A 35 -12.52 -0.51 -5.03
C VAL A 35 -12.73 -1.89 -5.64
N GLY A 36 -12.39 -2.06 -6.92
CA GLY A 36 -12.63 -3.29 -7.66
C GLY A 36 -11.86 -4.48 -7.07
N ILE A 37 -10.56 -4.32 -6.82
CA ILE A 37 -9.73 -5.40 -6.23
C ILE A 37 -10.27 -5.78 -4.86
N THR A 38 -10.53 -4.81 -3.98
CA THR A 38 -10.96 -5.10 -2.61
C THR A 38 -12.37 -5.71 -2.57
N ALA A 39 -13.29 -5.24 -3.41
CA ALA A 39 -14.62 -5.83 -3.51
C ALA A 39 -14.59 -7.29 -4.00
N LEU A 40 -13.67 -7.61 -4.93
CA LEU A 40 -13.48 -8.97 -5.44
C LEU A 40 -12.79 -9.88 -4.44
N VAL A 41 -11.68 -9.41 -3.87
CA VAL A 41 -10.86 -10.18 -2.91
C VAL A 41 -11.50 -10.21 -1.52
N GLN A 42 -12.39 -9.26 -1.22
CA GLN A 42 -13.05 -9.08 0.08
C GLN A 42 -12.08 -8.87 1.25
N SER A 43 -10.88 -8.36 0.96
CA SER A 43 -9.83 -8.08 1.94
C SER A 43 -9.09 -6.80 1.60
N SER A 44 -9.34 -5.75 2.37
CA SER A 44 -8.59 -4.48 2.24
C SER A 44 -7.16 -4.60 2.74
N SER A 45 -6.94 -5.42 3.77
CA SER A 45 -5.59 -5.71 4.27
C SER A 45 -4.74 -6.34 3.17
N ALA A 46 -5.27 -7.33 2.45
CA ALA A 46 -4.59 -7.96 1.31
C ALA A 46 -4.29 -6.94 0.19
N THR A 47 -5.28 -6.15 -0.21
CA THR A 47 -5.12 -5.12 -1.25
C THR A 47 -4.06 -4.09 -0.85
N THR A 48 -4.07 -3.63 0.40
CA THR A 48 -3.10 -2.66 0.90
C THR A 48 -1.70 -3.25 0.97
N VAL A 49 -1.55 -4.48 1.47
CA VAL A 49 -0.26 -5.17 1.57
C VAL A 49 0.34 -5.44 0.19
N ILE A 50 -0.47 -5.84 -0.80
CA ILE A 50 -0.03 -5.97 -2.20
C ILE A 50 0.41 -4.60 -2.74
N THR A 51 -0.38 -3.55 -2.51
CA THR A 51 -0.06 -2.19 -2.95
C THR A 51 1.27 -1.72 -2.36
N VAL A 52 1.49 -1.93 -1.07
CA VAL A 52 2.77 -1.68 -0.38
C VAL A 52 3.92 -2.47 -1.02
N GLY A 53 3.70 -3.74 -1.36
CA GLY A 53 4.69 -4.58 -2.06
C GLY A 53 5.06 -4.04 -3.44
N LEU A 54 4.07 -3.55 -4.20
CA LEU A 54 4.29 -2.93 -5.51
C LEU A 54 5.04 -1.58 -5.41
N VAL A 55 4.80 -0.81 -4.35
CA VAL A 55 5.60 0.40 -4.07
C VAL A 55 7.01 0.03 -3.63
N ASN A 56 7.15 -1.01 -2.80
CA ASN A 56 8.46 -1.48 -2.33
C ASN A 56 9.34 -1.99 -3.47
N SER A 57 8.74 -2.57 -4.51
CA SER A 57 9.42 -3.01 -5.74
C SER A 57 9.55 -1.91 -6.81
N GLY A 58 9.23 -0.66 -6.50
CA GLY A 58 9.34 0.47 -7.44
C GLY A 58 8.31 0.47 -8.59
N ILE A 59 7.38 -0.50 -8.62
CA ILE A 59 6.37 -0.63 -9.70
C ILE A 59 5.30 0.46 -9.62
N LEU A 60 4.91 0.85 -8.40
CA LEU A 60 3.94 1.91 -8.15
C LEU A 60 4.58 3.10 -7.44
N LYS A 61 4.18 4.30 -7.86
CA LYS A 61 4.52 5.55 -7.17
C LYS A 61 3.61 5.76 -5.96
N LEU A 62 4.10 6.50 -4.96
CA LEU A 62 3.36 6.78 -3.72
C LEU A 62 1.96 7.36 -3.98
N GLY A 63 1.83 8.36 -4.86
CA GLY A 63 0.53 8.98 -5.15
C GLY A 63 -0.48 8.01 -5.79
N GLN A 64 -0.02 7.06 -6.63
CA GLN A 64 -0.86 6.01 -7.21
C GLN A 64 -1.34 5.03 -6.13
N ALA A 65 -0.44 4.64 -5.23
CA ALA A 65 -0.73 3.76 -4.11
C ALA A 65 -1.75 4.38 -3.14
N ILE A 66 -1.63 5.67 -2.83
CA ILE A 66 -2.61 6.39 -2.00
C ILE A 66 -4.01 6.29 -2.63
N GLY A 67 -4.14 6.49 -3.94
CA GLY A 67 -5.42 6.35 -4.64
C GLY A 67 -6.00 4.92 -4.53
N ILE A 68 -5.18 3.88 -4.69
CA ILE A 68 -5.61 2.48 -4.53
C ILE A 68 -6.07 2.23 -3.10
N ILE A 69 -5.35 2.71 -2.10
CA ILE A 69 -5.70 2.57 -0.67
C ILE A 69 -7.02 3.26 -0.34
N MET A 70 -7.23 4.48 -0.84
CA MET A 70 -8.50 5.18 -0.69
C MET A 70 -9.66 4.35 -1.28
N GLY A 71 -9.47 3.79 -2.47
CA GLY A 71 -10.44 2.90 -3.10
C GLY A 71 -10.68 1.62 -2.32
N SER A 72 -9.64 1.04 -1.76
CA SER A 72 -9.70 -0.17 -0.93
C SER A 72 -10.61 0.02 0.29
N ASN A 73 -10.60 1.19 0.91
CA ASN A 73 -11.51 1.50 2.02
C ASN A 73 -13.00 1.47 1.59
N ILE A 74 -13.33 2.02 0.40
CA ILE A 74 -14.67 1.87 -0.17
C ILE A 74 -14.97 0.40 -0.46
N GLY A 75 -14.05 -0.34 -1.08
CA GLY A 75 -14.21 -1.75 -1.42
C GLY A 75 -14.54 -2.63 -0.20
N THR A 76 -13.98 -2.30 0.98
CA THR A 76 -14.28 -3.00 2.24
C THR A 76 -15.75 -2.91 2.63
N THR A 77 -16.43 -1.83 2.28
CA THR A 77 -17.84 -1.66 2.63
C THR A 77 -18.75 -2.64 1.89
N VAL A 78 -18.32 -3.14 0.73
CA VAL A 78 -19.03 -4.20 0.00
C VAL A 78 -19.16 -5.46 0.89
N THR A 79 -18.09 -5.81 1.62
CA THR A 79 -18.13 -6.96 2.55
C THR A 79 -19.14 -6.73 3.68
N SER A 80 -19.25 -5.51 4.21
CA SER A 80 -20.25 -5.17 5.24
C SER A 80 -21.68 -5.35 4.72
N HIS A 81 -21.92 -5.02 3.44
CA HIS A 81 -23.22 -5.25 2.80
C HIS A 81 -23.46 -6.73 2.52
N LEU A 82 -22.44 -7.50 2.14
CA LEU A 82 -22.57 -8.94 1.94
C LEU A 82 -22.88 -9.67 3.26
N LEU A 83 -22.23 -9.28 4.36
CA LEU A 83 -22.50 -9.85 5.68
C LEU A 83 -23.95 -9.69 6.12
N ARG A 84 -24.60 -8.57 5.81
CA ARG A 84 -26.04 -8.40 6.10
C ARG A 84 -26.94 -9.26 5.20
N LEU A 85 -26.50 -9.60 3.97
CA LEU A 85 -27.26 -10.39 3.02
C LEU A 85 -27.12 -11.90 3.24
N THR A 86 -26.07 -12.36 3.93
CA THR A 86 -25.85 -13.79 4.18
C THR A 86 -26.91 -14.45 5.05
N GLU A 87 -27.70 -13.67 5.77
CA GLU A 87 -28.87 -14.19 6.51
C GLU A 87 -30.09 -14.41 5.61
N ILE A 88 -30.12 -13.76 4.42
CA ILE A 88 -31.30 -13.82 3.53
C ILE A 88 -31.15 -14.92 2.48
N SER A 89 -29.95 -15.33 2.15
CA SER A 89 -29.69 -16.34 1.12
C SER A 89 -28.47 -17.18 1.47
N GLY A 90 -28.64 -18.48 1.55
CA GLY A 90 -27.53 -19.43 1.69
C GLY A 90 -26.46 -19.15 0.64
N THR A 91 -25.24 -18.92 1.10
CA THR A 91 -24.08 -18.68 0.24
C THR A 91 -23.73 -19.93 -0.56
N SER A 92 -24.40 -20.11 -1.68
CA SER A 92 -24.04 -21.11 -2.68
C SER A 92 -23.67 -20.39 -3.97
N GLY A 93 -22.50 -20.68 -4.53
CA GLY A 93 -22.16 -20.25 -5.86
C GLY A 93 -20.72 -19.76 -6.04
N ILE A 94 -20.48 -19.17 -7.19
CA ILE A 94 -19.20 -18.65 -7.71
C ILE A 94 -18.43 -17.76 -6.72
N MET A 95 -19.12 -17.07 -5.80
CA MET A 95 -18.51 -16.21 -4.78
C MET A 95 -17.55 -16.95 -3.83
N GLN A 96 -17.76 -18.24 -3.56
CA GLN A 96 -16.84 -19.02 -2.72
C GLN A 96 -15.47 -19.20 -3.38
N PHE A 97 -15.44 -19.33 -4.71
CA PHE A 97 -14.18 -19.48 -5.47
C PHE A 97 -13.33 -18.18 -5.52
N LEU A 98 -13.96 -17.04 -5.27
CA LEU A 98 -13.27 -15.73 -5.24
C LEU A 98 -12.70 -15.38 -3.85
N LYS A 99 -12.98 -16.19 -2.83
CA LYS A 99 -12.42 -15.97 -1.49
C LYS A 99 -10.93 -16.33 -1.46
N PRO A 100 -10.12 -15.54 -0.76
CA PRO A 100 -8.69 -15.81 -0.58
C PRO A 100 -8.41 -17.23 -0.06
N ASP A 101 -9.22 -17.71 0.86
CA ASP A 101 -9.11 -19.03 1.48
C ASP A 101 -9.16 -20.19 0.46
N PHE A 102 -9.82 -19.97 -0.67
CA PHE A 102 -9.91 -20.96 -1.73
C PHE A 102 -8.78 -20.83 -2.76
N PHE A 103 -8.57 -19.62 -3.31
CA PHE A 103 -7.64 -19.47 -4.41
C PHE A 103 -6.16 -19.34 -3.97
N ALA A 104 -5.89 -18.92 -2.72
CA ALA A 104 -4.51 -18.74 -2.26
C ALA A 104 -3.73 -20.06 -2.12
N PRO A 105 -4.28 -21.13 -1.50
CA PRO A 105 -3.62 -22.43 -1.49
C PRO A 105 -3.41 -22.98 -2.91
N LEU A 106 -4.39 -22.82 -3.79
CA LEU A 106 -4.29 -23.25 -5.18
C LEU A 106 -3.19 -22.48 -5.93
N ALA A 107 -3.12 -21.16 -5.76
CA ALA A 107 -2.07 -20.34 -6.31
C ALA A 107 -0.68 -20.76 -5.77
N ALA A 108 -0.57 -21.05 -4.47
CA ALA A 108 0.67 -21.53 -3.88
C ALA A 108 1.14 -22.85 -4.48
N ILE A 109 0.24 -23.83 -4.63
CA ILE A 109 0.57 -25.16 -5.20
C ILE A 109 0.97 -25.04 -6.68
N ILE A 110 0.16 -24.34 -7.49
CA ILE A 110 0.46 -24.12 -8.90
C ILE A 110 1.76 -23.32 -9.04
N GLY A 111 1.94 -22.31 -8.20
CA GLY A 111 3.14 -21.49 -8.17
C GLY A 111 4.39 -22.31 -7.86
N ALA A 112 4.35 -23.13 -6.82
CA ALA A 112 5.46 -24.01 -6.44
C ALA A 112 5.79 -25.02 -7.56
N ALA A 113 4.77 -25.61 -8.17
CA ALA A 113 4.98 -26.53 -9.30
C ALA A 113 5.66 -25.82 -10.49
N LEU A 114 5.22 -24.62 -10.85
CA LEU A 114 5.83 -23.82 -11.91
C LEU A 114 7.26 -23.40 -11.57
N ALA A 115 7.52 -22.98 -10.34
CA ALA A 115 8.84 -22.56 -9.89
C ALA A 115 9.84 -23.72 -9.89
N MET A 116 9.40 -24.94 -9.51
CA MET A 116 10.27 -26.12 -9.40
C MET A 116 10.49 -26.83 -10.73
N PHE A 117 9.44 -27.00 -11.54
CA PHE A 117 9.49 -27.87 -12.71
C PHE A 117 9.62 -27.14 -14.05
N SER A 118 9.45 -25.81 -14.08
CA SER A 118 9.54 -25.07 -15.34
C SER A 118 10.99 -24.84 -15.77
N LYS A 119 11.29 -25.20 -17.02
CA LYS A 119 12.59 -24.91 -17.65
C LYS A 119 12.73 -23.49 -18.19
N LYS A 120 11.60 -22.77 -18.42
CA LYS A 120 11.60 -21.41 -18.94
C LYS A 120 11.58 -20.39 -17.79
N SER A 121 12.58 -19.50 -17.78
CA SER A 121 12.73 -18.45 -16.75
C SER A 121 11.43 -17.68 -16.50
N LYS A 122 10.69 -17.31 -17.54
CA LYS A 122 9.41 -16.60 -17.42
C LYS A 122 8.38 -17.36 -16.57
N TYR A 123 8.20 -18.66 -16.80
CA TYR A 123 7.23 -19.45 -16.03
C TYR A 123 7.70 -19.72 -14.60
N ARG A 124 9.01 -19.81 -14.40
CA ARG A 124 9.60 -19.89 -13.07
C ARG A 124 9.32 -18.64 -12.25
N SER A 125 9.52 -17.46 -12.82
CA SER A 125 9.21 -16.19 -12.14
C SER A 125 7.70 -16.03 -11.87
N ILE A 126 6.82 -16.44 -12.79
CA ILE A 126 5.38 -16.50 -12.53
C ILE A 126 5.09 -17.45 -11.37
N GLY A 127 5.75 -18.60 -11.32
CA GLY A 127 5.64 -19.54 -10.22
C GLY A 127 6.05 -18.94 -8.88
N GLU A 128 7.17 -18.24 -8.83
CA GLU A 128 7.65 -17.53 -7.62
C GLU A 128 6.66 -16.48 -7.14
N ILE A 129 6.04 -15.70 -8.06
CA ILE A 129 5.00 -14.71 -7.72
C ILE A 129 3.77 -15.40 -7.15
N LEU A 130 3.25 -16.42 -7.82
CA LEU A 130 2.06 -17.14 -7.37
C LEU A 130 2.29 -17.82 -6.01
N THR A 131 3.49 -18.40 -5.79
CA THR A 131 3.86 -18.98 -4.50
C THR A 131 3.93 -17.92 -3.43
N GLY A 132 4.63 -16.79 -3.68
CA GLY A 132 4.75 -15.68 -2.72
C GLY A 132 3.39 -15.06 -2.39
N PHE A 133 2.52 -14.94 -3.39
CA PHE A 133 1.15 -14.49 -3.22
C PHE A 133 0.33 -15.47 -2.38
N GLY A 134 0.32 -16.75 -2.73
CA GLY A 134 -0.41 -17.77 -1.99
C GLY A 134 0.08 -17.91 -0.54
N MET A 135 1.40 -17.91 -0.30
CA MET A 135 1.97 -17.93 1.05
C MET A 135 1.62 -16.69 1.87
N LEU A 136 1.52 -15.51 1.22
CA LEU A 136 1.10 -14.30 1.90
C LEU A 136 -0.32 -14.45 2.46
N PHE A 137 -1.27 -14.92 1.62
CA PHE A 137 -2.66 -15.11 2.05
C PHE A 137 -2.81 -16.22 3.08
N ILE A 138 -2.11 -17.36 2.90
CA ILE A 138 -2.09 -18.44 3.91
C ILE A 138 -1.55 -17.91 5.24
N GLY A 139 -0.50 -17.10 5.24
CA GLY A 139 0.03 -16.49 6.45
C GLY A 139 -0.94 -15.51 7.10
N MET A 140 -1.69 -14.73 6.29
CA MET A 140 -2.73 -13.84 6.81
C MET A 140 -3.89 -14.64 7.41
N ASP A 141 -4.35 -15.71 6.74
CA ASP A 141 -5.42 -16.59 7.23
C ASP A 141 -5.00 -17.29 8.55
N LEU A 142 -3.78 -17.81 8.62
CA LEU A 142 -3.24 -18.39 9.86
C LEU A 142 -3.20 -17.37 11.00
N MET A 143 -2.86 -16.12 10.70
CA MET A 143 -2.84 -15.03 11.68
C MET A 143 -4.26 -14.69 12.15
N GLU A 144 -5.22 -14.58 11.23
CA GLU A 144 -6.64 -14.36 11.55
C GLU A 144 -7.21 -15.54 12.34
N SER A 145 -6.89 -16.78 11.96
CA SER A 145 -7.35 -18.00 12.63
C SER A 145 -6.78 -18.10 14.06
N ALA A 146 -5.52 -17.72 14.27
CA ALA A 146 -4.93 -17.69 15.60
C ALA A 146 -5.63 -16.71 16.56
N LEU A 147 -6.29 -15.68 16.01
CA LEU A 147 -7.06 -14.69 16.75
C LEU A 147 -8.56 -15.04 16.88
N THR A 148 -9.01 -16.16 16.30
CA THR A 148 -10.41 -16.60 16.39
C THR A 148 -10.91 -16.72 17.83
N PRO A 149 -10.18 -17.32 18.79
CA PRO A 149 -10.66 -17.40 20.17
C PRO A 149 -10.88 -16.03 20.82
N LEU A 150 -10.09 -15.02 20.43
CA LEU A 150 -10.27 -13.66 20.91
C LEU A 150 -11.47 -12.96 20.24
N ARG A 151 -11.67 -13.19 18.94
CA ARG A 151 -12.79 -12.68 18.17
C ARG A 151 -14.13 -13.20 18.68
N GLU A 152 -14.19 -14.48 19.07
CA GLU A 152 -15.38 -15.14 19.61
C GLU A 152 -15.56 -14.90 21.12
N SER A 153 -14.61 -14.24 21.76
CA SER A 153 -14.68 -13.91 23.17
C SER A 153 -15.78 -12.88 23.46
N PRO A 154 -16.64 -13.13 24.48
CA PRO A 154 -17.60 -12.14 24.96
C PRO A 154 -16.96 -10.78 25.30
N LEU A 155 -15.68 -10.79 25.67
CA LEU A 155 -14.93 -9.58 26.00
C LEU A 155 -14.95 -8.53 24.88
N MET A 156 -14.86 -8.94 23.62
CA MET A 156 -14.87 -7.99 22.49
C MET A 156 -16.25 -7.32 22.36
N ALA A 157 -17.31 -8.09 22.56
CA ALA A 157 -18.68 -7.59 22.58
C ALA A 157 -18.93 -6.64 23.78
N GLU A 158 -18.49 -7.03 24.97
CA GLU A 158 -18.59 -6.22 26.19
C GLU A 158 -17.86 -4.88 26.08
N LEU A 159 -16.68 -4.87 25.44
CA LEU A 159 -15.93 -3.65 25.19
C LEU A 159 -16.74 -2.66 24.32
N PHE A 160 -17.41 -3.13 23.27
CA PHE A 160 -18.23 -2.28 22.43
C PHE A 160 -19.45 -1.73 23.19
N VAL A 161 -20.14 -2.55 23.97
CA VAL A 161 -21.29 -2.11 24.76
C VAL A 161 -20.88 -1.11 25.86
N LYS A 162 -19.80 -1.45 26.60
CA LYS A 162 -19.37 -0.65 27.76
C LYS A 162 -18.79 0.72 27.37
N PHE A 163 -18.03 0.77 26.29
CA PHE A 163 -17.27 1.96 25.93
C PHE A 163 -17.85 2.71 24.72
N GLY A 164 -18.75 2.12 23.96
CA GLY A 164 -19.36 2.74 22.78
C GLY A 164 -20.16 4.01 23.07
N ALA A 165 -20.74 4.14 24.26
CA ALA A 165 -21.50 5.33 24.65
C ALA A 165 -20.66 6.61 24.71
N ASN A 166 -19.35 6.52 24.93
CA ASN A 166 -18.45 7.66 24.88
C ASN A 166 -17.76 7.73 23.51
N PRO A 167 -17.89 8.84 22.74
CA PRO A 167 -17.35 8.94 21.39
C PRO A 167 -15.86 8.66 21.29
N ILE A 168 -15.05 9.19 22.19
CA ILE A 168 -13.59 8.98 22.19
C ILE A 168 -13.26 7.53 22.55
N LEU A 169 -13.89 6.99 23.58
CA LEU A 169 -13.67 5.60 23.99
C LEU A 169 -14.19 4.63 22.94
N GLY A 170 -15.31 4.91 22.29
CA GLY A 170 -15.84 4.12 21.17
C GLY A 170 -14.86 4.05 20.00
N ILE A 171 -14.25 5.18 19.61
CA ILE A 171 -13.20 5.22 18.57
C ILE A 171 -11.98 4.38 19.00
N LEU A 172 -11.49 4.56 20.24
CA LEU A 172 -10.32 3.83 20.73
C LEU A 172 -10.58 2.33 20.82
N VAL A 173 -11.75 1.91 21.30
CA VAL A 173 -12.12 0.49 21.39
C VAL A 173 -12.31 -0.10 19.99
N GLY A 174 -13.00 0.60 19.08
CA GLY A 174 -13.13 0.17 17.69
C GLY A 174 -11.78 -0.03 17.02
N ALA A 175 -10.85 0.91 17.23
CA ALA A 175 -9.49 0.83 16.71
C ALA A 175 -8.70 -0.33 17.34
N ALA A 176 -8.74 -0.47 18.67
CA ALA A 176 -8.02 -1.51 19.39
C ALA A 176 -8.51 -2.92 19.03
N VAL A 177 -9.83 -3.12 19.03
CA VAL A 177 -10.44 -4.42 18.68
C VAL A 177 -10.07 -4.81 17.26
N THR A 178 -10.18 -3.88 16.30
CA THR A 178 -9.84 -4.17 14.89
C THR A 178 -8.35 -4.39 14.71
N ALA A 179 -7.51 -3.61 15.40
CA ALA A 179 -6.05 -3.79 15.37
C ALA A 179 -5.61 -5.16 15.93
N ILE A 180 -6.27 -5.64 16.97
CA ILE A 180 -6.01 -6.93 17.59
C ILE A 180 -6.50 -8.07 16.67
N ILE A 181 -7.75 -7.97 16.19
CA ILE A 181 -8.35 -8.99 15.31
C ILE A 181 -7.70 -8.97 13.91
N GLN A 182 -7.12 -7.85 13.49
CA GLN A 182 -6.52 -7.61 12.16
C GLN A 182 -7.46 -7.86 10.97
N SER A 183 -8.77 -7.88 11.24
CA SER A 183 -9.83 -8.05 10.25
C SER A 183 -10.96 -7.05 10.52
N SER A 184 -11.08 -6.05 9.66
CA SER A 184 -12.18 -5.08 9.74
C SER A 184 -13.54 -5.72 9.48
N SER A 185 -13.62 -6.67 8.55
CA SER A 185 -14.85 -7.42 8.27
C SER A 185 -15.33 -8.20 9.48
N ALA A 186 -14.40 -8.83 10.22
CA ALA A 186 -14.73 -9.54 11.45
C ALA A 186 -15.19 -8.58 12.54
N SER A 187 -14.50 -7.45 12.73
CA SER A 187 -14.86 -6.44 13.72
C SER A 187 -16.23 -5.81 13.44
N VAL A 188 -16.51 -5.49 12.17
CA VAL A 188 -17.84 -5.02 11.74
C VAL A 188 -18.91 -6.11 11.92
N GLY A 189 -18.57 -7.37 11.64
CA GLY A 189 -19.46 -8.51 11.87
C GLY A 189 -19.87 -8.67 13.35
N ILE A 190 -18.93 -8.49 14.28
CA ILE A 190 -19.23 -8.47 15.73
C ILE A 190 -20.21 -7.33 16.05
N LEU A 191 -19.96 -6.12 15.53
CA LEU A 191 -20.84 -4.99 15.77
C LEU A 191 -22.24 -5.21 15.17
N GLN A 192 -22.32 -5.80 13.97
CA GLN A 192 -23.59 -6.18 13.35
C GLN A 192 -24.33 -7.29 14.13
N ALA A 193 -23.61 -8.26 14.69
CA ALA A 193 -24.22 -9.29 15.54
C ALA A 193 -24.80 -8.67 16.83
N LEU A 194 -24.06 -7.73 17.43
CA LEU A 194 -24.56 -7.02 18.62
C LEU A 194 -25.77 -6.12 18.32
N SER A 195 -25.83 -5.52 17.14
CA SER A 195 -26.98 -4.66 16.77
C SER A 195 -28.30 -5.41 16.77
N VAL A 196 -28.31 -6.73 16.49
CA VAL A 196 -29.52 -7.57 16.53
C VAL A 196 -30.10 -7.68 17.94
N THR A 197 -29.26 -7.56 18.98
CA THR A 197 -29.73 -7.59 20.38
C THR A 197 -30.41 -6.29 20.83
N GLY A 198 -30.34 -5.23 20.00
CA GLY A 198 -30.82 -3.89 20.38
C GLY A 198 -29.93 -3.15 21.40
N ALA A 199 -28.78 -3.74 21.78
CA ALA A 199 -27.88 -3.19 22.79
C ALA A 199 -27.04 -2.01 22.28
N ILE A 200 -26.98 -1.76 20.98
CA ILE A 200 -26.14 -0.75 20.35
C ILE A 200 -27.01 0.31 19.67
N SER A 201 -26.88 1.56 20.10
CA SER A 201 -27.51 2.71 19.44
C SER A 201 -26.66 3.29 18.31
N TRP A 202 -27.23 4.18 17.50
CA TRP A 202 -26.49 4.96 16.50
C TRP A 202 -25.35 5.75 17.12
N ALA A 203 -25.59 6.42 18.24
CA ALA A 203 -24.59 7.20 18.95
C ALA A 203 -23.40 6.36 19.40
N SER A 204 -23.61 5.08 19.75
CA SER A 204 -22.55 4.16 20.13
C SER A 204 -21.86 3.49 18.93
N ALA A 205 -22.61 3.10 17.90
CA ALA A 205 -22.06 2.40 16.76
C ALA A 205 -21.13 3.28 15.90
N ILE A 206 -21.52 4.54 15.70
CA ILE A 206 -20.77 5.48 14.85
C ILE A 206 -19.29 5.61 15.27
N PRO A 207 -18.95 5.96 16.52
CA PRO A 207 -17.57 6.06 16.94
C PRO A 207 -16.81 4.73 16.84
N ILE A 208 -17.48 3.61 17.12
CA ILE A 208 -16.87 2.29 16.98
C ILE A 208 -16.49 2.03 15.51
N ILE A 209 -17.39 2.31 14.54
CA ILE A 209 -17.12 2.14 13.10
C ILE A 209 -15.95 3.03 12.66
N LEU A 210 -15.91 4.28 13.10
CA LEU A 210 -14.81 5.20 12.82
C LEU A 210 -13.47 4.65 13.34
N GLY A 211 -13.48 4.12 14.57
CA GLY A 211 -12.31 3.47 15.16
C GLY A 211 -11.89 2.20 14.41
N GLN A 212 -12.82 1.37 13.97
CA GLN A 212 -12.54 0.15 13.19
C GLN A 212 -11.76 0.47 11.91
N ASN A 213 -12.05 1.58 11.24
CA ASN A 213 -11.30 2.02 10.06
C ASN A 213 -9.84 2.39 10.41
N ILE A 214 -9.59 3.03 11.56
CA ILE A 214 -8.22 3.29 12.04
C ILE A 214 -7.51 1.97 12.35
N GLY A 215 -8.15 1.05 13.07
CA GLY A 215 -7.58 -0.24 13.45
C GLY A 215 -7.14 -1.09 12.26
N THR A 216 -7.85 -1.00 11.13
CA THR A 216 -7.52 -1.70 9.88
C THR A 216 -6.11 -1.36 9.36
N THR A 217 -5.59 -0.17 9.69
CA THR A 217 -4.28 0.29 9.19
C THR A 217 -3.10 -0.44 9.84
N VAL A 218 -3.30 -1.08 10.99
CA VAL A 218 -2.24 -1.77 11.74
C VAL A 218 -1.62 -2.90 10.90
N THR A 219 -2.41 -3.65 10.14
CA THR A 219 -1.89 -4.70 9.24
C THR A 219 -0.92 -4.13 8.21
N ALA A 220 -1.25 -2.98 7.60
CA ALA A 220 -0.36 -2.30 6.67
C ALA A 220 0.91 -1.81 7.37
N MET A 221 0.80 -1.25 8.57
CA MET A 221 1.95 -0.78 9.35
C MET A 221 2.90 -1.93 9.74
N LEU A 222 2.36 -3.09 10.10
CA LEU A 222 3.16 -4.29 10.37
C LEU A 222 3.86 -4.82 9.12
N SER A 223 3.20 -4.77 7.96
CA SER A 223 3.75 -5.29 6.70
C SER A 223 4.96 -4.52 6.18
N VAL A 224 5.18 -3.29 6.64
CA VAL A 224 6.30 -2.43 6.19
C VAL A 224 7.51 -2.45 7.11
N ILE A 225 7.54 -3.33 8.10
CA ILE A 225 8.73 -3.52 8.95
C ILE A 225 9.87 -4.03 8.07
N GLY A 226 10.97 -3.28 8.01
CA GLY A 226 12.10 -3.58 7.14
C GLY A 226 11.92 -3.23 5.65
N ALA A 227 10.80 -2.61 5.27
CA ALA A 227 10.54 -2.19 3.90
C ALA A 227 11.12 -0.79 3.58
N SER A 228 11.15 -0.45 2.29
CA SER A 228 11.60 0.85 1.79
C SER A 228 10.81 2.02 2.38
N LYS A 229 11.38 3.23 2.35
CA LYS A 229 10.71 4.45 2.85
C LYS A 229 9.39 4.72 2.14
N ASN A 230 9.31 4.51 0.84
CA ASN A 230 8.08 4.71 0.07
C ASN A 230 7.00 3.68 0.43
N ALA A 231 7.37 2.43 0.71
CA ALA A 231 6.47 1.43 1.26
C ALA A 231 5.94 1.84 2.65
N ARG A 232 6.82 2.32 3.54
CA ARG A 232 6.45 2.84 4.87
C ARG A 232 5.56 4.08 4.76
N ARG A 233 5.84 5.02 3.85
CA ARG A 233 4.99 6.19 3.55
C ARG A 233 3.61 5.76 3.04
N THR A 234 3.54 4.69 2.26
CA THR A 234 2.28 4.14 1.76
C THR A 234 1.40 3.62 2.89
N ALA A 235 1.96 2.86 3.84
CA ALA A 235 1.23 2.42 5.02
C ALA A 235 0.82 3.60 5.93
N LEU A 236 1.70 4.60 6.06
CA LEU A 236 1.41 5.82 6.82
C LEU A 236 0.29 6.65 6.18
N ALA A 237 0.22 6.70 4.84
CA ALA A 237 -0.87 7.36 4.13
C ALA A 237 -2.22 6.69 4.43
N HIS A 238 -2.27 5.37 4.56
CA HIS A 238 -3.46 4.64 4.99
C HIS A 238 -3.90 5.06 6.40
N LEU A 239 -2.95 5.16 7.33
CA LEU A 239 -3.22 5.64 8.70
C LEU A 239 -3.75 7.08 8.68
N TYR A 240 -3.06 7.98 7.99
CA TYR A 240 -3.47 9.39 7.92
C TYR A 240 -4.86 9.59 7.30
N PHE A 241 -5.15 8.87 6.21
CA PHE A 241 -6.47 8.91 5.60
C PHE A 241 -7.56 8.57 6.62
N ASN A 242 -7.40 7.48 7.37
CA ASN A 242 -8.41 7.03 8.34
C ASN A 242 -8.45 7.93 9.58
N VAL A 243 -7.32 8.42 10.09
CA VAL A 243 -7.29 9.32 11.27
C VAL A 243 -7.90 10.68 10.92
N ILE A 244 -7.47 11.30 9.81
CA ILE A 244 -8.02 12.59 9.36
C ILE A 244 -9.52 12.44 9.10
N GLY A 245 -9.91 11.37 8.41
CA GLY A 245 -11.31 11.06 8.13
C GLY A 245 -12.13 10.91 9.41
N THR A 246 -11.62 10.17 10.38
CA THR A 246 -12.29 9.97 11.67
C THR A 246 -12.45 11.32 12.41
N VAL A 247 -11.41 12.14 12.47
CA VAL A 247 -11.49 13.46 13.16
C VAL A 247 -12.52 14.35 12.48
N LEU A 248 -12.47 14.48 11.15
CA LEU A 248 -13.41 15.32 10.41
C LEU A 248 -14.86 14.81 10.56
N PHE A 249 -15.07 13.51 10.43
CA PHE A 249 -16.40 12.92 10.49
C PHE A 249 -16.96 12.97 11.91
N THR A 250 -16.13 12.76 12.94
CA THR A 250 -16.52 12.92 14.34
C THR A 250 -16.98 14.35 14.63
N ALA A 251 -16.21 15.35 14.17
CA ALA A 251 -16.58 16.76 14.35
C ALA A 251 -17.94 17.09 13.72
N VAL A 252 -18.20 16.59 12.49
CA VAL A 252 -19.47 16.82 11.81
C VAL A 252 -20.61 16.07 12.49
N VAL A 253 -20.47 14.78 12.76
CA VAL A 253 -21.53 13.94 13.32
C VAL A 253 -21.93 14.38 14.71
N PHE A 254 -20.96 14.59 15.60
CA PHE A 254 -21.28 15.04 16.96
C PHE A 254 -21.66 16.52 17.02
N GLY A 255 -21.21 17.34 16.05
CA GLY A 255 -21.71 18.69 15.85
C GLY A 255 -23.20 18.70 15.49
N LEU A 256 -23.64 17.82 14.59
CA LEU A 256 -25.05 17.65 14.23
C LEU A 256 -25.88 17.15 15.41
N GLN A 257 -25.37 16.15 16.14
CA GLN A 257 -26.00 15.65 17.35
C GLN A 257 -26.19 16.74 18.40
N ALA A 258 -25.16 17.52 18.69
CA ALA A 258 -25.22 18.65 19.65
C ALA A 258 -26.17 19.77 19.20
N ALA A 259 -26.33 19.97 17.90
CA ALA A 259 -27.29 20.90 17.30
C ALA A 259 -28.74 20.38 17.29
N GLY A 260 -28.98 19.17 17.82
CA GLY A 260 -30.32 18.55 17.84
C GLY A 260 -30.81 18.08 16.47
N VAL A 261 -29.91 17.85 15.52
CA VAL A 261 -30.30 17.36 14.18
C VAL A 261 -30.46 15.85 14.20
N GLY A 262 -31.70 15.38 14.04
CA GLY A 262 -32.09 13.98 13.98
C GLY A 262 -32.41 13.38 15.35
N ASP A 263 -33.53 12.62 15.42
CA ASP A 263 -34.02 12.00 16.64
C ASP A 263 -33.62 10.53 16.77
N PHE A 264 -32.70 10.07 15.90
CA PHE A 264 -32.34 8.64 15.80
C PHE A 264 -31.13 8.24 16.66
N TRP A 265 -30.42 9.19 17.26
CA TRP A 265 -29.12 8.94 17.93
C TRP A 265 -29.18 7.85 19.01
N ASP A 266 -30.25 7.88 19.83
CA ASP A 266 -30.44 6.93 20.92
C ASP A 266 -31.26 5.69 20.51
N THR A 267 -31.73 5.63 19.26
CA THR A 267 -32.42 4.45 18.75
C THR A 267 -31.43 3.33 18.41
N ALA A 268 -31.88 2.08 18.52
CA ALA A 268 -31.06 0.94 18.14
C ALA A 268 -30.71 0.98 16.65
N ILE A 269 -29.42 0.75 16.34
CA ILE A 269 -28.95 0.61 14.96
C ILE A 269 -29.12 -0.85 14.53
N ASP A 270 -29.52 -1.06 13.28
CA ASP A 270 -29.55 -2.39 12.67
C ASP A 270 -28.30 -2.68 11.82
N LYS A 271 -28.16 -3.90 11.31
CA LYS A 271 -27.05 -4.31 10.43
C LYS A 271 -26.96 -3.44 9.17
N SER A 272 -28.10 -3.00 8.64
CA SER A 272 -28.17 -2.14 7.47
C SER A 272 -27.64 -0.74 7.77
N GLY A 273 -28.00 -0.18 8.92
CA GLY A 273 -27.50 1.10 9.40
C GLY A 273 -25.96 1.10 9.54
N ILE A 274 -25.41 0.03 10.12
CA ILE A 274 -23.96 -0.14 10.25
C ILE A 274 -23.27 -0.17 8.88
N ALA A 275 -23.78 -1.00 7.94
CA ALA A 275 -23.21 -1.11 6.60
C ALA A 275 -23.35 0.20 5.80
N ASN A 276 -24.50 0.86 5.89
CA ASN A 276 -24.75 2.14 5.22
C ASN A 276 -23.87 3.26 5.77
N PHE A 277 -23.72 3.34 7.09
CA PHE A 277 -22.84 4.34 7.71
C PHE A 277 -21.37 4.11 7.36
N HIS A 278 -20.94 2.85 7.39
CA HIS A 278 -19.59 2.49 6.98
C HIS A 278 -19.31 2.90 5.53
N THR A 279 -20.27 2.70 4.62
CA THR A 279 -20.17 3.14 3.22
C THR A 279 -20.17 4.66 3.12
N LEU A 280 -21.10 5.33 3.80
CA LEU A 280 -21.21 6.79 3.81
C LEU A 280 -19.89 7.43 4.24
N PHE A 281 -19.31 6.94 5.33
CA PHE A 281 -18.02 7.42 5.84
C PHE A 281 -16.92 7.26 4.79
N ASN A 282 -16.66 6.05 4.31
CA ASN A 282 -15.55 5.79 3.40
C ASN A 282 -15.71 6.50 2.06
N PHE A 283 -16.91 6.51 1.50
CA PHE A 283 -17.20 7.19 0.23
C PHE A 283 -17.04 8.71 0.36
N THR A 284 -17.59 9.32 1.41
CA THR A 284 -17.48 10.76 1.67
C THR A 284 -16.02 11.15 1.88
N MET A 285 -15.28 10.37 2.66
CA MET A 285 -13.89 10.69 2.94
C MET A 285 -12.99 10.56 1.71
N VAL A 286 -13.28 9.62 0.82
CA VAL A 286 -12.57 9.56 -0.47
C VAL A 286 -12.86 10.82 -1.28
N ILE A 287 -14.11 11.25 -1.42
CA ILE A 287 -14.46 12.45 -2.17
C ILE A 287 -13.78 13.69 -1.56
N VAL A 288 -13.82 13.84 -0.24
CA VAL A 288 -13.25 14.99 0.48
C VAL A 288 -11.73 15.03 0.39
N LEU A 289 -11.05 13.89 0.57
CA LEU A 289 -9.58 13.84 0.63
C LEU A 289 -8.90 13.63 -0.73
N LEU A 290 -9.64 13.18 -1.75
CA LEU A 290 -9.09 12.95 -3.08
C LEU A 290 -8.40 14.18 -3.69
N PRO A 291 -8.97 15.41 -3.62
CA PRO A 291 -8.28 16.61 -4.09
C PRO A 291 -6.98 16.91 -3.33
N PHE A 292 -6.85 16.40 -2.12
CA PHE A 292 -5.73 16.64 -1.21
C PHE A 292 -4.68 15.52 -1.19
N ILE A 293 -4.68 14.61 -2.15
CA ILE A 293 -3.68 13.52 -2.22
C ILE A 293 -2.25 14.05 -2.17
N LYS A 294 -1.93 15.14 -2.88
CA LYS A 294 -0.59 15.74 -2.84
C LYS A 294 -0.23 16.27 -1.46
N LEU A 295 -1.22 16.75 -0.68
CA LEU A 295 -1.00 17.17 0.70
C LEU A 295 -0.75 15.96 1.61
N LEU A 296 -1.50 14.88 1.42
CA LEU A 296 -1.29 13.62 2.13
C LEU A 296 0.11 13.05 1.84
N GLU A 297 0.52 13.06 0.57
CA GLU A 297 1.86 12.65 0.14
C GLU A 297 2.95 13.49 0.82
N LYS A 298 2.81 14.83 0.81
CA LYS A 298 3.73 15.74 1.51
C LYS A 298 3.78 15.46 3.01
N LEU A 299 2.63 15.17 3.64
CA LEU A 299 2.56 14.84 5.06
C LEU A 299 3.33 13.55 5.36
N CYS A 300 3.15 12.52 4.53
CA CYS A 300 3.90 11.26 4.65
C CYS A 300 5.42 11.47 4.46
N MET A 301 5.82 12.29 3.48
CA MET A 301 7.22 12.63 3.25
C MET A 301 7.82 13.46 4.40
N LYS A 302 7.02 14.33 5.04
CA LYS A 302 7.47 15.09 6.21
C LYS A 302 7.68 14.21 7.45
N THR A 303 6.81 13.20 7.63
CA THR A 303 6.87 12.28 8.78
C THR A 303 7.95 11.22 8.62
N ILE A 304 8.14 10.74 7.40
CA ILE A 304 9.23 9.84 7.02
C ILE A 304 10.06 10.61 5.99
N PRO A 305 10.95 11.50 6.45
CA PRO A 305 11.78 12.28 5.53
C PRO A 305 12.68 11.34 4.73
N ALA A 306 13.08 11.76 3.55
CA ALA A 306 14.31 11.30 2.97
C ALA A 306 15.39 11.70 3.99
N ASP A 307 16.26 10.77 4.40
CA ASP A 307 17.34 11.16 5.28
C ASP A 307 18.11 12.28 4.56
N GLY A 308 18.27 13.42 5.22
CA GLY A 308 18.96 14.57 4.65
C GLY A 308 20.44 14.28 4.33
N THR A 309 20.91 13.10 4.71
CA THR A 309 22.18 12.48 4.39
C THR A 309 22.11 11.47 3.23
N GLU A 310 20.95 10.95 2.89
CA GLU A 310 20.79 10.16 1.68
C GLU A 310 20.28 11.06 0.55
N ILE A 311 21.23 11.65 -0.14
CA ILE A 311 21.03 11.97 -1.55
C ILE A 311 20.56 10.65 -2.16
N ASP A 312 19.38 10.66 -2.78
CA ASP A 312 18.73 9.48 -3.30
C ASP A 312 19.71 8.69 -4.20
N SER A 313 20.52 7.85 -3.57
CA SER A 313 21.46 6.92 -4.21
C SER A 313 20.79 5.57 -4.48
N ASP A 314 19.46 5.52 -4.38
CA ASP A 314 18.68 4.34 -4.69
C ASP A 314 18.78 4.03 -6.18
N THR A 315 19.27 2.85 -6.49
CA THR A 315 19.45 2.31 -7.85
C THR A 315 18.60 1.04 -8.03
N SER A 316 17.52 0.91 -7.25
CA SER A 316 16.61 -0.24 -7.29
C SER A 316 15.91 -0.42 -8.64
N GLU A 317 15.87 0.64 -9.47
CA GLU A 317 15.42 0.56 -10.86
C GLU A 317 16.34 -0.30 -11.74
N LEU A 318 17.61 -0.48 -11.37
CA LEU A 318 18.56 -1.39 -12.06
C LEU A 318 18.33 -2.84 -11.62
N ALA A 319 17.09 -3.30 -11.73
CA ALA A 319 16.72 -4.64 -11.28
C ALA A 319 17.38 -5.73 -12.16
N PRO A 320 18.01 -6.77 -11.56
CA PRO A 320 18.61 -7.86 -12.31
C PRO A 320 17.63 -8.59 -13.26
N GLY A 321 16.35 -8.58 -12.93
CA GLY A 321 15.28 -9.15 -13.76
C GLY A 321 15.09 -8.47 -15.11
N LEU A 322 15.48 -7.19 -15.24
CA LEU A 322 15.38 -6.42 -16.49
C LEU A 322 16.47 -6.84 -17.50
N LEU A 323 17.56 -7.48 -17.05
CA LEU A 323 18.65 -7.93 -17.92
C LEU A 323 18.18 -8.94 -18.98
N SER A 324 17.08 -9.63 -18.75
CA SER A 324 16.46 -10.52 -19.76
C SER A 324 15.75 -9.76 -20.91
N ASN A 325 15.57 -8.45 -20.77
CA ASN A 325 14.97 -7.57 -21.78
C ASN A 325 15.86 -6.33 -21.98
N PRO A 326 16.79 -6.35 -22.95
CA PRO A 326 17.76 -5.29 -23.17
C PRO A 326 17.14 -3.88 -23.27
N SER A 327 16.01 -3.74 -23.96
CA SER A 327 15.33 -2.44 -24.09
C SER A 327 14.84 -1.90 -22.76
N ALA A 328 14.32 -2.76 -21.86
CA ALA A 328 13.87 -2.35 -20.54
C ALA A 328 15.06 -2.02 -19.62
N ALA A 329 16.15 -2.79 -19.71
CA ALA A 329 17.38 -2.56 -18.99
C ALA A 329 18.02 -1.21 -19.38
N ILE A 330 18.06 -0.89 -20.67
CA ILE A 330 18.57 0.39 -21.18
C ILE A 330 17.70 1.56 -20.68
N MET A 331 16.37 1.43 -20.71
CA MET A 331 15.47 2.48 -20.18
C MET A 331 15.68 2.72 -18.67
N ALA A 332 15.84 1.67 -17.88
CA ALA A 332 16.12 1.78 -16.46
C ALA A 332 17.50 2.47 -16.23
N SER A 333 18.51 2.08 -17.01
CA SER A 333 19.83 2.69 -16.99
C SER A 333 19.81 4.16 -17.35
N GLU A 334 19.01 4.55 -18.35
CA GLU A 334 18.82 5.95 -18.77
C GLU A 334 18.19 6.80 -17.65
N PHE A 335 17.23 6.23 -16.92
CA PHE A 335 16.62 6.90 -15.77
C PHE A 335 17.67 7.16 -14.66
N ILE A 336 18.48 6.15 -14.33
CA ILE A 336 19.54 6.29 -13.32
C ILE A 336 20.66 7.22 -13.79
N LEU A 337 21.01 7.20 -15.06
CA LEU A 337 21.97 8.14 -15.62
C LEU A 337 21.50 9.60 -15.50
N LYS A 338 20.23 9.88 -15.79
CA LYS A 338 19.64 11.22 -15.57
C LYS A 338 19.70 11.62 -14.09
N LYS A 339 19.45 10.69 -13.19
CA LYS A 339 19.57 10.91 -11.75
C LYS A 339 21.02 11.23 -11.34
N LEU A 340 21.98 10.48 -11.84
CA LEU A 340 23.42 10.71 -11.64
C LEU A 340 23.81 12.12 -12.10
N ILE A 341 23.43 12.50 -13.32
CA ILE A 341 23.72 13.83 -13.88
C ILE A 341 23.13 14.94 -13.01
N ASN A 342 21.91 14.77 -12.51
CA ASN A 342 21.27 15.78 -11.66
C ASN A 342 22.02 15.96 -10.33
N VAL A 343 22.39 14.86 -9.67
CA VAL A 343 23.13 14.90 -8.41
C VAL A 343 24.51 15.53 -8.62
N THR A 344 25.20 15.18 -9.70
CA THR A 344 26.50 15.74 -10.07
C THR A 344 26.38 17.26 -10.34
N SER A 345 25.37 17.67 -11.12
CA SER A 345 25.12 19.10 -11.39
C SER A 345 24.88 19.90 -10.11
N ASP A 346 24.11 19.34 -9.16
CA ASP A 346 23.86 20.01 -7.88
C ASP A 346 25.10 20.01 -6.98
N CYS A 347 25.95 18.98 -7.05
CA CYS A 347 27.24 18.95 -6.36
C CYS A 347 28.17 20.07 -6.85
N VAL A 348 28.28 20.23 -8.17
CA VAL A 348 29.09 21.30 -8.80
C VAL A 348 28.56 22.68 -8.39
N LYS A 349 27.24 22.91 -8.37
CA LYS A 349 26.66 24.17 -7.89
C LYS A 349 27.00 24.44 -6.43
N CYS A 350 26.87 23.44 -5.53
CA CYS A 350 27.27 23.57 -4.14
C CYS A 350 28.76 23.87 -3.97
N ALA A 351 29.62 23.28 -4.80
CA ALA A 351 31.04 23.54 -4.81
C ALA A 351 31.37 24.98 -5.24
N LEU A 352 30.73 25.49 -6.29
CA LEU A 352 30.85 26.87 -6.76
C LEU A 352 30.35 27.88 -5.71
N GLU A 353 29.21 27.60 -5.05
CA GLU A 353 28.69 28.45 -3.96
C GLU A 353 29.70 28.50 -2.80
N ARG A 354 30.29 27.37 -2.45
CA ARG A 354 31.32 27.32 -1.40
C ARG A 354 32.59 28.12 -1.76
N LEU A 355 33.04 28.06 -3.00
CA LEU A 355 34.19 28.86 -3.48
C LEU A 355 33.89 30.37 -3.42
N ASN A 356 32.62 30.76 -3.57
CA ASN A 356 32.17 32.16 -3.48
C ASN A 356 31.87 32.63 -2.04
N GLY A 357 32.33 31.92 -1.00
CA GLY A 357 32.17 32.32 0.39
C GLY A 357 30.96 31.77 1.11
N GLY A 358 30.35 30.67 0.59
CA GLY A 358 29.21 30.02 1.22
C GLY A 358 29.53 29.27 2.52
N ASP A 359 28.47 28.90 3.28
CA ASP A 359 28.51 28.27 4.60
C ASP A 359 29.35 26.98 4.64
N SER A 360 29.98 26.73 5.78
CA SER A 360 30.79 25.52 6.06
C SER A 360 29.99 24.21 5.87
N LYS A 361 28.64 24.25 6.10
CA LYS A 361 27.73 23.13 5.87
C LYS A 361 27.65 22.64 4.43
N LEU A 362 28.01 23.51 3.46
CA LEU A 362 28.13 23.11 2.05
C LEU A 362 29.22 22.07 1.82
N GLY A 363 30.27 22.06 2.66
CA GLY A 363 31.33 21.06 2.57
C GLY A 363 30.88 19.65 2.94
N GLU A 364 30.10 19.51 3.98
CA GLU A 364 29.49 18.24 4.37
C GLU A 364 28.55 17.74 3.26
N ARG A 365 27.70 18.63 2.72
CA ARG A 365 26.79 18.31 1.63
C ARG A 365 27.51 17.87 0.34
N ILE A 366 28.64 18.51 0.00
CA ILE A 366 29.46 18.11 -1.15
C ILE A 366 30.04 16.70 -0.95
N ASN A 367 30.54 16.38 0.25
CA ASN A 367 31.07 15.06 0.56
C ASN A 367 29.97 13.96 0.49
N GLU A 368 28.78 14.26 0.98
CA GLU A 368 27.62 13.36 0.88
C GLU A 368 27.22 13.16 -0.59
N GLN A 369 27.19 14.24 -1.40
CA GLN A 369 26.90 14.16 -2.83
C GLN A 369 27.94 13.34 -3.58
N ASN A 370 29.23 13.52 -3.30
CA ASN A 370 30.30 12.73 -3.91
C ASN A 370 30.19 11.24 -3.56
N THR A 371 29.83 10.91 -2.32
CA THR A 371 29.60 9.52 -1.91
C THR A 371 28.42 8.90 -2.65
N ALA A 372 27.34 9.67 -2.82
CA ALA A 372 26.18 9.22 -3.56
C ALA A 372 26.45 9.06 -5.06
N ILE A 373 27.18 10.01 -5.67
CA ILE A 373 27.59 9.96 -7.08
C ILE A 373 28.40 8.70 -7.35
N ALA A 374 29.44 8.44 -6.54
CA ALA A 374 30.26 7.24 -6.68
C ALA A 374 29.44 5.95 -6.58
N LYS A 375 28.51 5.87 -5.60
CA LYS A 375 27.64 4.70 -5.43
C LYS A 375 26.67 4.50 -6.60
N ILE A 376 26.06 5.57 -7.12
CA ILE A 376 25.14 5.48 -8.27
C ILE A 376 25.90 5.07 -9.52
N GLU A 377 27.09 5.67 -9.75
CA GLU A 377 27.94 5.35 -10.89
C GLU A 377 28.37 3.87 -10.86
N ASP A 378 28.93 3.39 -9.75
CA ASP A 378 29.37 2.01 -9.60
C ASP A 378 28.24 1.01 -9.93
N ASN A 379 27.06 1.25 -9.37
CA ASN A 379 25.90 0.38 -9.62
C ASN A 379 25.43 0.43 -11.08
N LEU A 380 25.36 1.63 -11.66
CA LEU A 380 24.95 1.84 -13.05
C LEU A 380 25.96 1.19 -14.01
N ARG A 381 27.24 1.39 -13.77
CA ARG A 381 28.33 0.81 -14.59
C ARG A 381 28.32 -0.71 -14.55
N LEU A 382 28.25 -1.31 -13.35
CA LEU A 382 28.16 -2.76 -13.19
C LEU A 382 26.91 -3.34 -13.87
N TYR A 383 25.81 -2.61 -13.86
CA TYR A 383 24.58 -3.01 -14.52
C TYR A 383 24.69 -2.91 -16.04
N LEU A 384 25.21 -1.79 -16.57
CA LEU A 384 25.41 -1.59 -18.01
C LEU A 384 26.37 -2.61 -18.62
N LEU A 385 27.43 -3.01 -17.87
CA LEU A 385 28.33 -4.10 -18.30
C LEU A 385 27.56 -5.42 -18.47
N LYS A 386 26.66 -5.74 -17.55
CA LYS A 386 25.79 -6.93 -17.69
C LYS A 386 24.80 -6.80 -18.84
N VAL A 387 24.29 -5.61 -19.12
CA VAL A 387 23.44 -5.35 -20.29
C VAL A 387 24.24 -5.56 -21.58
N ALA A 388 25.50 -5.13 -21.62
CA ALA A 388 26.38 -5.33 -22.77
C ALA A 388 26.70 -6.81 -23.07
N GLU A 389 26.62 -7.70 -22.07
CA GLU A 389 26.77 -9.14 -22.26
C GLU A 389 25.53 -9.80 -22.91
N SER A 390 24.41 -9.09 -23.04
CA SER A 390 23.19 -9.60 -23.66
C SER A 390 23.24 -9.42 -25.19
N ASN A 391 22.35 -10.14 -25.93
CA ASN A 391 22.23 -9.97 -27.37
C ASN A 391 21.61 -8.61 -27.73
N LEU A 392 22.44 -7.61 -27.91
CA LEU A 392 22.07 -6.25 -28.27
C LEU A 392 21.99 -6.05 -29.79
N SER A 393 21.11 -5.17 -30.25
CA SER A 393 21.21 -4.64 -31.60
C SER A 393 22.37 -3.62 -31.70
N PRO A 394 22.92 -3.35 -32.87
CA PRO A 394 23.99 -2.35 -33.04
C PRO A 394 23.66 -0.97 -32.50
N GLU A 395 22.38 -0.58 -32.56
CA GLU A 395 21.89 0.68 -32.00
C GLU A 395 21.86 0.67 -30.45
N GLN A 396 21.46 -0.45 -29.86
CA GLN A 396 21.48 -0.63 -28.41
C GLN A 396 22.90 -0.70 -27.86
N GLU A 397 23.82 -1.36 -28.54
CA GLU A 397 25.22 -1.45 -28.16
C GLU A 397 25.89 -0.06 -28.15
N LYS A 398 25.60 0.77 -29.17
CA LYS A 398 26.02 2.15 -29.21
C LYS A 398 25.46 2.94 -28.03
N THR A 399 24.15 2.81 -27.74
CA THR A 399 23.49 3.49 -26.62
C THR A 399 24.10 3.11 -25.27
N VAL A 400 24.35 1.84 -25.03
CA VAL A 400 25.01 1.35 -23.79
C VAL A 400 26.42 1.93 -23.64
N THR A 401 27.20 1.95 -24.75
CA THR A 401 28.55 2.51 -24.75
C THR A 401 28.53 4.03 -24.46
N GLU A 402 27.59 4.76 -25.05
CA GLU A 402 27.43 6.19 -24.76
C GLU A 402 27.02 6.45 -23.30
N MET A 403 26.18 5.59 -22.71
CA MET A 403 25.78 5.71 -21.31
C MET A 403 26.94 5.43 -20.36
N LEU A 404 27.77 4.44 -20.65
CA LEU A 404 28.98 4.15 -19.89
C LEU A 404 29.93 5.36 -19.87
N GLY A 405 30.18 5.95 -21.05
CA GLY A 405 31.01 7.15 -21.15
C GLY A 405 30.44 8.31 -20.34
N ARG A 406 29.14 8.60 -20.47
CA ARG A 406 28.51 9.69 -19.70
C ARG A 406 28.48 9.46 -18.19
N ALA A 407 28.36 8.20 -17.75
CA ALA A 407 28.43 7.88 -16.32
C ALA A 407 29.84 8.14 -15.77
N ASP A 408 30.86 7.78 -16.54
CA ASP A 408 32.28 8.03 -16.21
C ASP A 408 32.59 9.53 -16.14
N ASP A 409 32.07 10.33 -17.11
CA ASP A 409 32.20 11.79 -17.14
C ASP A 409 31.59 12.48 -15.90
N CYS A 410 30.64 11.85 -15.20
CA CYS A 410 30.03 12.42 -13.99
C CYS A 410 30.94 12.29 -12.74
N VAL A 411 31.97 11.46 -12.76
CA VAL A 411 32.84 11.18 -11.61
C VAL A 411 34.18 11.87 -11.77
N HIS A 412 34.61 12.11 -13.00
CA HIS A 412 35.87 12.78 -13.36
C HIS A 412 35.63 14.21 -13.79
#